data_6f868d476c74e0c236f0c57fad5af513
#
_entry.id   6f868d476c74e0c236f0c57fad5af513
#
_cell.length_a   1.000
_cell.length_b   1.000
_cell.length_c   1.000
_cell.angle_alpha   90.00
_cell.angle_beta   90.00
_cell.angle_gamma   90.00
#
_symmetry.space_group_name_H-M   'P 1'
#
loop_
_entity.id
_entity.type
_entity.pdbx_description
1 polymer ?
#
loop_
_entity_poly.entity_id
_entity_poly.type
_entity_poly.pdbx_seq_one_letter_code
_entity_poly.pdbx_strand_id
1 'polypeptide(L)'
;QEIQQSFTLYVTIKDEKKKDSVKKDSKSDVSVSNDGKNSSDESEKPTSEPKLIITKCQSDPERLEAGKDFTLNVEIKNTSKIKYVQNMTIDVTCAETNLTLKADSNTFFFDRLGSNETLKLPLTFSASAGIQEGRYDIQLSMSYDNPDASSLSSSGTISVDIHQPLRVELEADELPDSINAGDTMNINVQ
;
A
#
# COMPACT_ATOMS: atom_id res chain seq x y z
N GLN A 1 -20.20 -27.43 -7.80
CA GLN A 1 -19.61 -27.42 -6.45
C GLN A 1 -18.95 -26.07 -6.25
N GLU A 2 -19.58 -25.24 -5.43
CA GLU A 2 -18.99 -23.98 -4.98
C GLU A 2 -17.87 -24.30 -3.97
N ILE A 3 -16.66 -23.86 -4.27
CA ILE A 3 -15.52 -23.94 -3.34
C ILE A 3 -15.46 -22.57 -2.63
N GLN A 4 -15.95 -22.51 -1.40
CA GLN A 4 -15.72 -21.36 -0.53
C GLN A 4 -14.35 -21.52 0.15
N GLN A 5 -13.42 -20.64 -0.14
CA GLN A 5 -12.18 -20.51 0.62
C GLN A 5 -12.31 -19.31 1.58
N SER A 6 -12.20 -19.58 2.87
CA SER A 6 -12.13 -18.56 3.91
C SER A 6 -10.68 -18.38 4.36
N PHE A 7 -10.20 -17.13 4.37
CA PHE A 7 -8.88 -16.80 4.90
C PHE A 7 -9.04 -16.14 6.27
N THR A 8 -8.33 -16.69 7.28
CA THR A 8 -8.30 -16.11 8.61
C THR A 8 -6.98 -15.35 8.78
N LEU A 9 -7.07 -14.04 8.96
CA LEU A 9 -5.92 -13.17 9.23
C LEU A 9 -5.72 -13.07 10.75
N TYR A 10 -4.59 -13.55 11.27
CA TYR A 10 -4.21 -13.38 12.65
C TYR A 10 -3.40 -12.10 12.83
N VAL A 11 -3.98 -11.10 13.50
CA VAL A 11 -3.27 -9.90 13.93
C VAL A 11 -2.87 -10.08 15.38
N THR A 12 -1.56 -10.18 15.65
CA THR A 12 -1.05 -10.22 17.02
C THR A 12 -0.81 -8.79 17.50
N ILE A 13 -1.67 -8.29 18.39
CA ILE A 13 -1.47 -7.03 19.10
C ILE A 13 -0.63 -7.35 20.35
N LYS A 14 0.59 -6.80 20.42
CA LYS A 14 1.38 -6.83 21.67
C LYS A 14 0.95 -5.68 22.55
N ASP A 15 0.26 -6.00 23.64
CA ASP A 15 0.00 -5.05 24.72
C ASP A 15 1.29 -4.78 25.48
N GLU A 16 1.77 -3.54 25.44
CA GLU A 16 2.80 -3.08 26.35
C GLU A 16 2.19 -2.84 27.75
N LYS A 17 2.63 -3.62 28.71
CA LYS A 17 2.23 -3.52 30.12
C LYS A 17 2.65 -2.15 30.69
N LYS A 18 1.66 -1.38 31.11
CA LYS A 18 1.79 -0.21 31.97
C LYS A 18 2.46 -0.65 33.28
N LYS A 19 3.64 -0.08 33.59
CA LYS A 19 4.22 -0.20 34.93
C LYS A 19 3.61 0.87 35.82
N ASP A 20 2.83 0.42 36.79
CA ASP A 20 2.39 1.23 37.92
C ASP A 20 3.59 1.52 38.81
N SER A 21 3.90 2.80 39.01
CA SER A 21 4.89 3.23 39.99
C SER A 21 4.20 3.58 41.29
N VAL A 22 4.50 2.77 42.30
CA VAL A 22 4.11 2.95 43.71
C VAL A 22 4.84 4.15 44.29
N LYS A 23 4.08 5.08 44.90
CA LYS A 23 4.57 6.13 45.77
C LYS A 23 5.15 5.55 47.06
N LYS A 24 6.30 6.07 47.48
CA LYS A 24 6.69 6.00 48.88
C LYS A 24 7.28 7.32 49.33
N ASP A 25 6.55 7.94 50.25
CA ASP A 25 6.97 9.11 51.00
C ASP A 25 8.12 8.83 51.93
N SER A 26 9.08 9.72 52.06
CA SER A 26 9.70 10.05 53.33
C SER A 26 10.50 11.36 53.25
N LYS A 27 10.23 12.19 54.24
CA LYS A 27 10.83 13.49 54.60
C LYS A 27 12.30 13.32 55.03
N SER A 28 13.12 14.34 54.75
CA SER A 28 13.82 15.15 55.74
C SER A 28 14.88 16.04 55.09
N ASP A 29 14.70 17.32 55.34
CA ASP A 29 15.53 18.44 55.81
C ASP A 29 16.92 18.73 55.20
N VAL A 30 16.98 19.95 54.68
CA VAL A 30 17.91 21.08 54.88
C VAL A 30 19.39 20.88 54.51
N SER A 31 19.85 21.59 53.51
CA SER A 31 20.74 22.76 53.70
C SER A 31 21.08 23.46 52.38
N VAL A 32 21.10 24.80 52.52
CA VAL A 32 21.40 25.83 51.53
C VAL A 32 22.86 25.75 51.09
N SER A 33 23.16 25.82 49.82
CA SER A 33 24.36 26.47 49.30
C SER A 33 24.10 26.94 47.87
N ASN A 34 24.23 28.21 47.72
CA ASN A 34 24.14 29.04 46.54
C ASN A 34 25.41 28.84 45.72
N ASP A 35 25.30 28.39 44.50
CA ASP A 35 26.24 28.79 43.44
C ASP A 35 25.60 28.67 42.06
N GLY A 36 25.58 29.80 41.38
CA GLY A 36 24.99 29.96 40.06
C GLY A 36 25.76 29.20 38.99
N LYS A 37 25.05 28.37 38.27
CA LYS A 37 25.45 28.00 36.93
C LYS A 37 24.20 27.83 36.10
N ASN A 38 24.02 28.83 35.24
CA ASN A 38 23.06 28.85 34.16
C ASN A 38 23.27 27.65 33.27
N SER A 39 22.56 26.55 33.51
CA SER A 39 22.37 25.51 32.54
C SER A 39 20.96 25.63 31.97
N SER A 40 20.91 26.17 30.77
CA SER A 40 19.74 26.10 29.91
C SER A 40 19.34 24.64 29.82
N ASP A 41 18.33 24.26 30.55
CA ASP A 41 17.62 23.00 30.44
C ASP A 41 16.84 23.06 29.11
N GLU A 42 17.57 22.86 28.01
CA GLU A 42 16.98 22.52 26.75
C GLU A 42 16.45 21.09 26.93
N SER A 43 15.22 20.99 27.42
CA SER A 43 14.47 19.76 27.34
C SER A 43 14.41 19.39 25.87
N GLU A 44 15.26 18.46 25.45
CA GLU A 44 15.24 17.84 24.13
C GLU A 44 13.82 17.29 23.92
N LYS A 45 12.99 18.07 23.23
CA LYS A 45 11.71 17.56 22.72
C LYS A 45 12.06 16.35 21.85
N PRO A 46 11.46 15.19 22.09
CA PRO A 46 11.72 14.01 21.27
C PRO A 46 11.37 14.37 19.83
N THR A 47 12.39 14.62 19.03
CA THR A 47 12.27 14.93 17.61
C THR A 47 12.06 13.63 16.86
N SER A 48 10.84 13.12 16.92
CA SER A 48 10.42 12.00 16.07
C SER A 48 10.37 12.50 14.63
N GLU A 49 11.24 11.99 13.78
CA GLU A 49 11.20 12.29 12.35
C GLU A 49 9.93 11.71 11.73
N PRO A 50 9.32 12.43 10.76
CA PRO A 50 8.16 11.93 10.05
C PRO A 50 8.54 10.72 9.19
N LYS A 51 7.66 9.71 9.16
CA LYS A 51 7.75 8.57 8.25
C LYS A 51 6.45 8.44 7.49
N LEU A 52 6.56 8.19 6.19
CA LEU A 52 5.43 7.86 5.35
C LEU A 52 5.29 6.34 5.28
N ILE A 53 4.09 5.85 5.53
CA ILE A 53 3.78 4.42 5.44
C ILE A 53 2.50 4.21 4.64
N ILE A 54 2.43 3.10 3.92
CA ILE A 54 1.20 2.63 3.30
C ILE A 54 0.36 1.99 4.41
N THR A 55 -0.82 2.54 4.68
CA THR A 55 -1.72 2.06 5.74
C THR A 55 -2.83 1.18 5.20
N LYS A 56 -3.21 1.39 3.94
CA LYS A 56 -4.28 0.64 3.30
C LYS A 56 -4.08 0.62 1.79
N CYS A 57 -4.47 -0.49 1.18
CA CYS A 57 -4.63 -0.60 -0.27
C CYS A 57 -5.90 -1.42 -0.54
N GLN A 58 -6.74 -0.91 -1.42
CA GLN A 58 -7.95 -1.61 -1.89
C GLN A 58 -7.97 -1.60 -3.41
N SER A 59 -8.24 -2.75 -4.00
CA SER A 59 -8.44 -2.88 -5.44
C SER A 59 -9.90 -2.67 -5.82
N ASP A 60 -10.12 -2.10 -6.99
CA ASP A 60 -11.41 -1.98 -7.64
C ASP A 60 -11.23 -2.36 -9.11
N PRO A 61 -11.83 -3.47 -9.55
CA PRO A 61 -12.63 -4.45 -8.81
C PRO A 61 -11.82 -5.22 -7.74
N GLU A 62 -12.50 -5.87 -6.80
CA GLU A 62 -11.86 -6.68 -5.75
C GLU A 62 -11.10 -7.87 -6.34
N ARG A 63 -11.68 -8.54 -7.35
CA ARG A 63 -11.04 -9.61 -8.12
C ARG A 63 -10.39 -9.02 -9.37
N LEU A 64 -9.07 -9.15 -9.46
CA LEU A 64 -8.31 -8.69 -10.60
C LEU A 64 -8.18 -9.79 -11.65
N GLU A 65 -8.44 -9.45 -12.92
CA GLU A 65 -8.41 -10.40 -14.02
C GLU A 65 -7.46 -9.94 -15.12
N ALA A 66 -6.77 -10.89 -15.72
CA ALA A 66 -5.95 -10.67 -16.89
C ALA A 66 -6.77 -10.07 -18.05
N GLY A 67 -6.19 -9.11 -18.76
CA GLY A 67 -6.83 -8.41 -19.87
C GLY A 67 -7.77 -7.29 -19.44
N LYS A 68 -7.83 -6.94 -18.14
CA LYS A 68 -8.67 -5.86 -17.61
C LYS A 68 -7.87 -4.78 -16.90
N ASP A 69 -8.46 -3.60 -16.84
CA ASP A 69 -7.98 -2.49 -16.03
C ASP A 69 -8.52 -2.62 -14.62
N PHE A 70 -7.75 -2.13 -13.65
CA PHE A 70 -8.16 -2.03 -12.26
C PHE A 70 -7.53 -0.83 -11.57
N THR A 71 -8.10 -0.38 -10.48
CA THR A 71 -7.60 0.75 -9.70
C THR A 71 -7.21 0.30 -8.29
N LEU A 72 -6.02 0.67 -7.85
CA LEU A 72 -5.56 0.51 -6.48
C LEU A 72 -5.76 1.82 -5.74
N ASN A 73 -6.63 1.82 -4.75
CA ASN A 73 -6.82 2.95 -3.84
C ASN A 73 -5.84 2.83 -2.67
N VAL A 74 -4.73 3.54 -2.77
CA VAL A 74 -3.63 3.48 -1.79
C VAL A 74 -3.77 4.61 -0.78
N GLU A 75 -3.68 4.31 0.50
CA GLU A 75 -3.64 5.28 1.58
C GLU A 75 -2.23 5.35 2.18
N ILE A 76 -1.61 6.53 2.08
CA ILE A 76 -0.27 6.81 2.59
C ILE A 76 -0.40 7.79 3.76
N LYS A 77 0.12 7.42 4.92
CA LYS A 77 -0.01 8.18 6.15
C LYS A 77 1.33 8.74 6.61
N ASN A 78 1.34 10.02 7.00
CA ASN A 78 2.41 10.60 7.78
C ASN A 78 2.23 10.18 9.26
N THR A 79 3.18 9.39 9.78
CA THR A 79 3.09 8.84 11.15
C THR A 79 3.47 9.84 12.24
N SER A 80 4.09 10.96 11.88
CA SER A 80 4.43 12.01 12.84
C SER A 80 3.17 12.68 13.37
N LYS A 81 3.09 12.87 14.67
CA LYS A 81 1.98 13.60 15.33
C LYS A 81 2.20 15.11 15.35
N ILE A 82 3.41 15.58 15.04
CA ILE A 82 3.81 16.97 15.22
C ILE A 82 4.45 17.60 13.98
N LYS A 83 5.14 16.82 13.14
CA LYS A 83 5.84 17.31 11.94
C LYS A 83 5.05 16.96 10.67
N TYR A 84 4.91 17.94 9.79
CA TYR A 84 4.45 17.70 8.42
C TYR A 84 5.62 17.28 7.53
N VAL A 85 5.32 16.84 6.32
CA VAL A 85 6.29 16.66 5.24
C VAL A 85 5.92 17.55 4.06
N GLN A 86 6.90 17.91 3.25
CA GLN A 86 6.75 18.77 2.07
C GLN A 86 7.60 18.24 0.90
N ASN A 87 7.39 18.79 -0.28
CA ASN A 87 8.11 18.42 -1.51
C ASN A 87 8.10 16.88 -1.73
N MET A 88 6.95 16.27 -1.52
CA MET A 88 6.84 14.81 -1.56
C MET A 88 6.73 14.32 -2.99
N THR A 89 7.58 13.38 -3.38
CA THR A 89 7.49 12.62 -4.62
C THR A 89 7.24 11.15 -4.32
N ILE A 90 6.37 10.54 -5.11
CA ILE A 90 6.06 9.11 -5.03
C ILE A 90 6.31 8.50 -6.39
N ASP A 91 7.30 7.60 -6.46
CA ASP A 91 7.63 6.84 -7.65
C ASP A 91 7.00 5.45 -7.56
N VAL A 92 6.23 5.10 -8.58
CA VAL A 92 5.55 3.80 -8.69
C VAL A 92 6.28 2.95 -9.70
N THR A 93 6.75 1.78 -9.30
CA THR A 93 7.46 0.83 -10.16
C THR A 93 6.85 -0.56 -10.08
N CYS A 94 6.76 -1.24 -11.21
CA CYS A 94 6.38 -2.63 -11.31
C CYS A 94 7.43 -3.35 -12.14
N ALA A 95 7.95 -4.47 -11.62
CA ALA A 95 8.94 -5.28 -12.33
C ALA A 95 8.31 -6.09 -13.49
N GLU A 96 7.00 -6.34 -13.42
CA GLU A 96 6.26 -7.11 -14.41
C GLU A 96 5.85 -6.22 -15.59
N THR A 97 6.33 -6.54 -16.79
CA THR A 97 6.06 -5.75 -18.01
C THR A 97 4.63 -5.89 -18.52
N ASN A 98 3.94 -6.98 -18.17
CA ASN A 98 2.53 -7.21 -18.50
C ASN A 98 1.56 -6.48 -17.58
N LEU A 99 2.07 -5.74 -16.58
CA LEU A 99 1.30 -4.89 -15.67
C LEU A 99 1.76 -3.45 -15.84
N THR A 100 0.92 -2.62 -16.45
CA THR A 100 1.26 -1.25 -16.83
C THR A 100 0.44 -0.24 -16.06
N LEU A 101 1.10 0.75 -15.46
CA LEU A 101 0.43 1.91 -14.85
C LEU A 101 -0.18 2.79 -15.95
N LYS A 102 -1.47 3.10 -15.85
CA LYS A 102 -2.20 4.00 -16.77
C LYS A 102 -2.16 5.43 -16.23
N ALA A 103 -1.00 6.05 -16.35
CA ALA A 103 -0.80 7.45 -16.00
C ALA A 103 0.24 8.07 -16.94
N ASP A 104 0.21 9.39 -17.09
CA ASP A 104 1.19 10.12 -17.91
C ASP A 104 2.59 10.08 -17.31
N SER A 105 2.71 9.85 -16.01
CA SER A 105 3.95 9.72 -15.27
C SER A 105 3.83 8.62 -14.21
N ASN A 106 4.93 7.96 -13.91
CA ASN A 106 5.04 7.05 -12.77
C ASN A 106 5.48 7.77 -11.48
N THR A 107 5.77 9.08 -11.57
CA THR A 107 6.14 9.94 -10.45
C THR A 107 5.03 10.93 -10.16
N PHE A 108 4.56 10.97 -8.92
CA PHE A 108 3.50 11.86 -8.44
C PHE A 108 4.09 12.84 -7.43
N PHE A 109 3.76 14.13 -7.58
CA PHE A 109 4.24 15.19 -6.70
C PHE A 109 3.11 15.72 -5.82
N PHE A 110 3.44 15.99 -4.55
CA PHE A 110 2.54 16.61 -3.58
C PHE A 110 3.31 17.64 -2.76
N ASP A 111 2.77 18.86 -2.69
CA ASP A 111 3.43 19.96 -1.99
C ASP A 111 3.64 19.67 -0.50
N ARG A 112 2.61 19.09 0.15
CA ARG A 112 2.60 18.92 1.60
C ARG A 112 1.65 17.82 2.05
N LEU A 113 2.05 17.11 3.13
CA LEU A 113 1.18 16.22 3.90
C LEU A 113 1.34 16.55 5.40
N GLY A 114 0.25 16.93 6.05
CA GLY A 114 0.24 17.35 7.45
C GLY A 114 0.62 16.24 8.42
N SER A 115 0.81 16.62 9.68
CA SER A 115 1.06 15.65 10.76
C SER A 115 -0.16 14.75 10.96
N ASN A 116 0.07 13.43 11.07
CA ASN A 116 -0.96 12.39 11.20
C ASN A 116 -2.02 12.37 10.06
N GLU A 117 -1.77 13.09 8.97
CA GLU A 117 -2.64 13.15 7.81
C GLU A 117 -2.43 11.93 6.90
N THR A 118 -3.47 11.58 6.14
CA THR A 118 -3.47 10.49 5.18
C THR A 118 -3.76 11.02 3.78
N LEU A 119 -2.86 10.70 2.86
CA LEU A 119 -3.02 10.95 1.43
C LEU A 119 -3.71 9.75 0.79
N LYS A 120 -4.69 9.98 -0.07
CA LYS A 120 -5.32 8.96 -0.93
C LYS A 120 -4.77 9.10 -2.33
N LEU A 121 -4.19 8.02 -2.83
CA LEU A 121 -3.58 7.95 -4.15
C LEU A 121 -4.24 6.82 -4.96
N PRO A 122 -5.15 7.14 -5.90
CA PRO A 122 -5.68 6.15 -6.82
C PRO A 122 -4.66 5.89 -7.94
N LEU A 123 -4.33 4.63 -8.15
CA LEU A 123 -3.40 4.15 -9.18
C LEU A 123 -4.14 3.18 -10.09
N THR A 124 -4.33 3.53 -11.35
CA THR A 124 -4.99 2.65 -12.33
C THR A 124 -3.94 1.88 -13.11
N PHE A 125 -4.09 0.57 -13.16
CA PHE A 125 -3.23 -0.34 -13.90
C PHE A 125 -4.02 -1.07 -14.98
N SER A 126 -3.31 -1.48 -16.03
CA SER A 126 -3.79 -2.40 -17.04
C SER A 126 -3.02 -3.71 -16.94
N ALA A 127 -3.73 -4.81 -16.75
CA ALA A 127 -3.16 -6.14 -16.83
C ALA A 127 -3.29 -6.67 -18.26
N SER A 128 -2.18 -7.06 -18.88
CA SER A 128 -2.19 -7.70 -20.20
C SER A 128 -3.00 -9.00 -20.18
N ALA A 129 -3.66 -9.31 -21.28
CA ALA A 129 -4.37 -10.58 -21.42
C ALA A 129 -3.46 -11.82 -21.34
N GLY A 130 -2.17 -11.64 -21.60
CA GLY A 130 -1.15 -12.71 -21.53
C GLY A 130 -0.43 -12.83 -20.19
N ILE A 131 -0.76 -11.98 -19.20
CA ILE A 131 -0.17 -12.07 -17.86
C ILE A 131 -0.54 -13.42 -17.24
N GLN A 132 0.41 -14.10 -16.64
CA GLN A 132 0.14 -15.38 -15.96
C GLN A 132 -0.69 -15.14 -14.69
N GLU A 133 -1.48 -16.14 -14.30
CA GLU A 133 -2.11 -16.12 -12.98
C GLU A 133 -1.04 -16.13 -11.90
N GLY A 134 -1.15 -15.21 -10.93
CA GLY A 134 -0.15 -15.12 -9.88
C GLY A 134 -0.18 -13.82 -9.12
N ARG A 135 0.80 -13.71 -8.22
CA ARG A 135 1.00 -12.55 -7.36
C ARG A 135 2.09 -11.64 -7.92
N TYR A 136 1.79 -10.36 -7.98
CA TYR A 136 2.67 -9.33 -8.53
C TYR A 136 2.89 -8.21 -7.55
N ASP A 137 4.13 -7.72 -7.48
CA ASP A 137 4.54 -6.69 -6.55
C ASP A 137 4.71 -5.34 -7.26
N ILE A 138 4.08 -4.32 -6.67
CA ILE A 138 4.17 -2.93 -7.08
C ILE A 138 4.89 -2.19 -5.96
N GLN A 139 6.02 -1.58 -6.29
CA GLN A 139 6.84 -0.83 -5.34
C GLN A 139 6.52 0.66 -5.42
N LEU A 140 6.35 1.29 -4.26
CA LEU A 140 6.24 2.72 -4.09
C LEU A 140 7.48 3.22 -3.35
N SER A 141 8.23 4.12 -3.98
CA SER A 141 9.35 4.83 -3.36
C SER A 141 8.94 6.26 -3.10
N MET A 142 9.05 6.71 -1.86
CA MET A 142 8.59 8.03 -1.42
C MET A 142 9.79 8.84 -0.94
N SER A 143 10.01 10.01 -1.55
CA SER A 143 11.02 10.98 -1.11
C SER A 143 10.31 12.25 -0.67
N TYR A 144 10.75 12.87 0.41
CA TYR A 144 10.10 14.04 1.00
C TYR A 144 11.05 14.80 1.91
N ASP A 145 10.75 16.06 2.18
CA ASP A 145 11.50 16.89 3.10
C ASP A 145 10.71 17.07 4.41
N ASN A 146 11.43 17.09 5.53
CA ASN A 146 10.86 17.49 6.81
C ASN A 146 10.83 19.03 6.91
N PRO A 147 10.21 19.62 7.94
CA PRO A 147 10.19 21.10 8.14
C PRO A 147 11.55 21.74 8.25
N ASP A 148 12.59 20.99 8.62
CA ASP A 148 13.96 21.45 8.77
C ASP A 148 14.76 21.34 7.46
N ALA A 149 14.07 21.08 6.34
CA ALA A 149 14.64 20.89 4.99
C ALA A 149 15.61 19.72 4.86
N SER A 150 15.57 18.76 5.76
CA SER A 150 16.29 17.48 5.59
C SER A 150 15.46 16.54 4.73
N SER A 151 16.10 15.97 3.70
CA SER A 151 15.44 15.01 2.82
C SER A 151 15.40 13.63 3.45
N LEU A 152 14.23 13.01 3.41
CA LEU A 152 13.92 11.71 3.95
C LEU A 152 13.35 10.80 2.86
N SER A 153 13.41 9.49 3.07
CA SER A 153 12.80 8.54 2.16
C SER A 153 12.11 7.40 2.92
N SER A 154 11.11 6.84 2.28
CA SER A 154 10.40 5.63 2.72
C SER A 154 10.03 4.80 1.50
N SER A 155 9.83 3.51 1.67
CA SER A 155 9.35 2.65 0.61
C SER A 155 8.30 1.68 1.12
N GLY A 156 7.45 1.21 0.23
CA GLY A 156 6.46 0.19 0.52
C GLY A 156 6.16 -0.65 -0.72
N THR A 157 5.76 -1.90 -0.50
CA THR A 157 5.37 -2.81 -1.57
C THR A 157 3.91 -3.18 -1.41
N ILE A 158 3.18 -3.15 -2.51
CA ILE A 158 1.79 -3.61 -2.62
C ILE A 158 1.81 -4.86 -3.48
N SER A 159 1.25 -5.95 -2.97
CA SER A 159 1.10 -7.18 -3.75
C SER A 159 -0.34 -7.33 -4.21
N VAL A 160 -0.52 -7.68 -5.49
CA VAL A 160 -1.82 -7.91 -6.11
C VAL A 160 -1.87 -9.32 -6.68
N ASP A 161 -3.02 -9.98 -6.54
CA ASP A 161 -3.24 -11.31 -7.10
C ASP A 161 -4.09 -11.17 -8.38
N ILE A 162 -3.53 -11.59 -9.51
CA ILE A 162 -4.20 -11.53 -10.82
C ILE A 162 -4.63 -12.94 -11.21
N HIS A 163 -5.90 -13.06 -11.62
CA HIS A 163 -6.49 -14.30 -12.05
C HIS A 163 -6.62 -14.35 -13.58
N GLN A 164 -6.39 -15.52 -14.16
CA GLN A 164 -6.69 -15.75 -15.56
C GLN A 164 -8.17 -16.13 -15.71
N PRO A 165 -8.94 -15.41 -16.54
CA PRO A 165 -10.27 -15.83 -16.89
C PRO A 165 -10.17 -17.12 -17.75
N LEU A 166 -11.08 -18.06 -17.53
CA LEU A 166 -11.17 -19.23 -18.38
C LEU A 166 -11.48 -18.78 -19.81
N ARG A 167 -10.57 -19.06 -20.73
CA ARG A 167 -10.78 -18.87 -22.17
C ARG A 167 -11.08 -20.21 -22.78
N VAL A 168 -12.23 -20.30 -23.42
CA VAL A 168 -12.62 -21.46 -24.21
C VAL A 168 -12.58 -21.00 -25.67
N GLU A 169 -11.62 -21.49 -26.42
CA GLU A 169 -11.56 -21.34 -27.86
C GLU A 169 -12.22 -22.57 -28.46
N LEU A 170 -13.29 -22.35 -29.20
CA LEU A 170 -13.97 -23.42 -29.95
C LEU A 170 -13.36 -23.46 -31.34
N GLU A 171 -12.48 -24.39 -31.59
CA GLU A 171 -12.06 -24.73 -32.95
C GLU A 171 -13.13 -25.65 -33.55
N ALA A 172 -13.86 -25.16 -34.53
CA ALA A 172 -14.78 -25.97 -35.27
C ALA A 172 -14.01 -26.66 -36.43
N ASP A 173 -13.76 -27.95 -36.31
CA ASP A 173 -13.29 -28.75 -37.43
C ASP A 173 -14.36 -28.75 -38.50
N GLU A 174 -14.01 -28.24 -39.69
CA GLU A 174 -14.76 -28.29 -40.97
C GLU A 174 -16.29 -28.22 -40.81
N LEU A 175 -16.81 -27.00 -40.66
CA LEU A 175 -18.25 -26.78 -40.81
C LEU A 175 -18.65 -27.09 -42.27
N PRO A 176 -19.68 -27.88 -42.51
CA PRO A 176 -20.17 -28.11 -43.87
C PRO A 176 -20.67 -26.78 -44.49
N ASP A 177 -20.37 -26.52 -45.74
CA ASP A 177 -20.74 -25.29 -46.48
C ASP A 177 -22.25 -25.01 -46.48
N SER A 178 -23.07 -26.03 -46.20
CA SER A 178 -24.52 -25.91 -46.12
C SER A 178 -25.14 -27.01 -45.26
N ILE A 179 -26.18 -26.66 -44.50
CA ILE A 179 -27.01 -27.59 -43.71
C ILE A 179 -28.47 -27.44 -44.20
N ASN A 180 -29.16 -28.54 -44.43
CA ASN A 180 -30.58 -28.50 -44.79
C ASN A 180 -31.45 -28.30 -43.53
N ALA A 181 -32.61 -27.67 -43.70
CA ALA A 181 -33.55 -27.52 -42.61
C ALA A 181 -34.03 -28.85 -42.05
N GLY A 182 -33.71 -29.15 -40.80
CA GLY A 182 -34.03 -30.42 -40.12
C GLY A 182 -32.83 -31.33 -39.87
N ASP A 183 -31.64 -31.02 -40.38
CA ASP A 183 -30.42 -31.79 -40.10
C ASP A 183 -29.87 -31.44 -38.70
N THR A 184 -29.23 -32.39 -38.06
CA THR A 184 -28.51 -32.24 -36.80
C THR A 184 -27.02 -32.34 -37.07
N MET A 185 -26.26 -31.38 -36.49
CA MET A 185 -24.79 -31.38 -36.55
C MET A 185 -24.21 -31.64 -35.15
N ASN A 186 -23.24 -32.51 -35.09
CA ASN A 186 -22.45 -32.77 -33.89
C ASN A 186 -21.16 -31.96 -33.96
N ILE A 187 -20.95 -31.09 -32.99
CA ILE A 187 -19.70 -30.33 -32.85
C ILE A 187 -18.92 -30.94 -31.70
N ASN A 188 -17.71 -31.44 -32.01
CA ASN A 188 -16.78 -31.91 -30.98
C ASN A 188 -15.97 -30.71 -30.48
N VAL A 189 -15.98 -30.48 -29.17
CA VAL A 189 -15.18 -29.49 -28.49
C VAL A 189 -14.06 -30.23 -27.76
N GLN A 190 -12.81 -29.90 -28.08
CA GLN A 190 -11.62 -30.43 -27.40
C GLN A 190 -11.08 -29.41 -26.39
#